data_221322511a313b7a91289384bee44d90
#
_entry.id   221322511a313b7a91289384bee44d90
#
_cell.length_a   1.000
_cell.length_b   1.000
_cell.length_c   1.000
_cell.angle_alpha   90.00
_cell.angle_beta   90.00
_cell.angle_gamma   90.00
#
_symmetry.space_group_name_H-M   'P 1'
#
loop_
_entity.id
_entity.type
_entity.pdbx_description
1 polymer ?
#
loop_
_entity_poly.entity_id
_entity_poly.type
_entity_poly.pdbx_seq_one_letter_code
_entity_poly.pdbx_strand_id
1 'polypeptide(L)' 'MIELRLRLELYPVEAVREAARAFAGHAALDVEEREADTLVRVSVPEGTDETTLCAELCNYALGLTIERRAGG' A
#
# COMPACT_ATOMS: atom_id res chain seq x y z
N MET A 1 -11.36 7.33 6.77
CA MET A 1 -10.87 6.25 5.87
C MET A 1 -10.41 6.84 4.55
N ILE A 2 -9.25 6.43 4.08
CA ILE A 2 -8.69 6.86 2.79
C ILE A 2 -8.66 5.68 1.84
N GLU A 3 -8.99 5.92 0.56
CA GLU A 3 -8.86 4.91 -0.48
C GLU A 3 -7.69 5.29 -1.38
N LEU A 4 -6.76 4.36 -1.54
CA LEU A 4 -5.60 4.55 -2.40
C LEU A 4 -5.75 3.64 -3.63
N ARG A 5 -5.54 4.22 -4.81
CA ARG A 5 -5.52 3.46 -6.06
C ARG A 5 -4.07 3.31 -6.50
N LEU A 6 -3.57 2.10 -6.44
CA LEU A 6 -2.19 1.81 -6.81
C LEU A 6 -2.20 1.06 -8.14
N ARG A 7 -1.79 1.74 -9.20
CA ARG A 7 -1.87 1.17 -10.54
C ARG A 7 -0.88 0.02 -10.71
N LEU A 8 -1.36 -1.07 -11.29
CA LEU A 8 -0.54 -2.28 -11.45
C LEU A 8 0.71 -2.05 -12.31
N GLU A 9 0.67 -1.12 -13.23
CA GLU A 9 1.84 -0.82 -14.04
C GLU A 9 2.96 -0.17 -13.23
N LEU A 10 2.65 0.45 -12.09
CA LEU A 10 3.62 1.09 -11.20
C LEU A 10 3.91 0.26 -9.96
N TYR A 11 2.90 -0.45 -9.45
CA TYR A 11 3.00 -1.22 -8.21
C TYR A 11 2.47 -2.62 -8.44
N PRO A 12 3.35 -3.64 -8.52
CA PRO A 12 2.88 -5.03 -8.59
C PRO A 12 2.02 -5.36 -7.38
N VAL A 13 1.01 -6.20 -7.56
CA VAL A 13 0.09 -6.53 -6.47
C VAL A 13 0.81 -7.15 -5.27
N GLU A 14 1.86 -7.93 -5.52
CA GLU A 14 2.64 -8.55 -4.44
C GLU A 14 3.30 -7.50 -3.56
N ALA A 15 3.82 -6.42 -4.17
CA ALA A 15 4.42 -5.33 -3.41
C ALA A 15 3.39 -4.61 -2.55
N VAL A 16 2.19 -4.40 -3.09
CA VAL A 16 1.09 -3.76 -2.35
C VAL A 16 0.67 -4.63 -1.18
N ARG A 17 0.51 -5.93 -1.41
CA ARG A 17 0.11 -6.87 -0.34
C ARG A 17 1.17 -6.95 0.76
N GLU A 18 2.44 -6.97 0.39
CA GLU A 18 3.51 -7.03 1.38
C GLU A 18 3.57 -5.73 2.20
N ALA A 19 3.39 -4.59 1.54
CA ALA A 19 3.31 -3.30 2.24
C ALA A 19 2.12 -3.28 3.22
N ALA A 20 0.96 -3.77 2.78
CA ALA A 20 -0.21 -3.84 3.65
C ALA A 20 0.05 -4.72 4.87
N ARG A 21 0.72 -5.85 4.69
CA ARG A 21 1.08 -6.72 5.82
C ARG A 21 2.04 -6.02 6.78
N ALA A 22 3.01 -5.28 6.24
CA ALA A 22 3.97 -4.57 7.07
C ALA A 22 3.31 -3.48 7.93
N PHE A 23 2.22 -2.90 7.44
CA PHE A 23 1.53 -1.81 8.14
C PHE A 23 0.29 -2.27 8.93
N ALA A 24 0.01 -3.57 8.92
CA ALA A 24 -1.21 -4.11 9.57
C ALA A 24 -1.27 -3.84 11.07
N GLY A 25 -0.12 -3.65 11.73
CA GLY A 25 -0.09 -3.33 13.15
C GLY A 25 -0.39 -1.86 13.46
N HIS A 26 -0.42 -1.01 12.44
CA HIS A 26 -0.60 0.44 12.61
C HIS A 26 -1.94 0.95 12.08
N ALA A 27 -2.62 0.16 11.25
CA ALA A 27 -3.87 0.58 10.62
C ALA A 27 -4.66 -0.64 10.17
N ALA A 28 -5.95 -0.46 9.97
CA ALA A 28 -6.78 -1.48 9.33
C ALA A 28 -6.68 -1.26 7.83
N LEU A 29 -6.24 -2.28 7.10
CA LEU A 29 -6.00 -2.20 5.68
C LEU A 29 -6.81 -3.26 4.95
N ASP A 30 -7.57 -2.83 3.95
CA ASP A 30 -8.35 -3.73 3.10
C ASP A 30 -7.84 -3.58 1.66
N VAL A 31 -7.38 -4.68 1.09
CA VAL A 31 -6.78 -4.69 -0.24
C VAL A 31 -7.71 -5.38 -1.22
N GLU A 32 -8.11 -4.66 -2.25
CA GLU A 32 -8.97 -5.19 -3.28
C GLU A 32 -8.23 -5.18 -4.62
N GLU A 33 -8.01 -6.35 -5.18
CA GLU A 33 -7.36 -6.48 -6.49
C GLU A 33 -8.38 -6.21 -7.58
N ARG A 34 -8.00 -5.36 -8.53
CA ARG A 34 -8.84 -5.01 -9.64
C ARG A 34 -8.07 -5.20 -10.94
N GLU A 35 -8.74 -5.00 -12.08
CA GLU A 35 -8.15 -5.27 -13.38
C GLU A 35 -6.93 -4.41 -13.70
N ALA A 36 -7.01 -3.12 -13.42
CA ALA A 36 -5.95 -2.17 -13.76
C ALA A 36 -5.21 -1.59 -12.57
N ASP A 37 -5.75 -1.79 -11.36
CA ASP A 37 -5.17 -1.22 -10.16
C ASP A 37 -5.46 -2.09 -8.94
N THR A 38 -4.86 -1.73 -7.81
CA THR A 38 -5.20 -2.30 -6.51
C THR A 38 -5.77 -1.19 -5.67
N LEU A 39 -6.94 -1.42 -5.10
CA LEU A 39 -7.57 -0.45 -4.21
C LEU A 39 -7.23 -0.82 -2.77
N VAL A 40 -6.65 0.11 -2.04
CA VAL A 40 -6.31 -0.10 -0.62
C VAL A 40 -7.12 0.87 0.21
N ARG A 41 -7.97 0.34 1.07
CA ARG A 41 -8.76 1.15 2.01
C ARG A 41 -8.01 1.17 3.33
N VAL A 42 -7.68 2.39 3.79
CA VAL A 42 -6.85 2.58 4.98
C VAL A 42 -7.69 3.27 6.06
N SER A 43 -7.79 2.63 7.22
CA SER A 43 -8.45 3.22 8.40
C SER A 43 -7.43 3.24 9.53
N VAL A 44 -7.18 4.42 10.10
CA VAL A 44 -6.18 4.57 11.15
C VAL A 44 -6.85 4.84 12.49
N PRO A 45 -6.18 4.48 13.61
CA PRO A 45 -6.69 4.81 14.93
C PRO A 45 -6.73 6.32 15.13
N GLU A 46 -7.61 6.77 16.02
CA GLU A 46 -7.68 8.15 16.41
C GLU A 46 -6.32 8.60 16.95
N GLY A 47 -5.89 9.78 16.55
CA GLY A 47 -4.58 10.31 16.96
C GLY A 47 -3.46 10.00 15.98
N THR A 48 -3.70 9.13 15.00
CA THR A 48 -2.72 8.83 13.96
C THR A 48 -2.97 9.73 12.75
N ASP A 49 -1.91 10.28 12.19
CA ASP A 49 -2.01 11.09 10.98
C ASP A 49 -2.21 10.18 9.77
N GLU A 50 -3.43 10.16 9.27
CA GLU A 50 -3.85 9.30 8.16
C GLU A 50 -3.05 9.60 6.88
N THR A 51 -2.82 10.88 6.60
CA THR A 51 -2.09 11.29 5.41
C THR A 51 -0.62 10.82 5.46
N THR A 52 0.01 10.99 6.60
CA THR A 52 1.39 10.55 6.79
C THR A 52 1.51 9.04 6.65
N LEU A 53 0.59 8.30 7.26
CA LEU A 53 0.61 6.85 7.18
C LEU A 53 0.45 6.38 5.74
N CYS A 54 -0.46 7.00 4.99
CA CYS A 54 -0.67 6.64 3.58
C CYS A 54 0.57 6.94 2.74
N ALA A 55 1.25 8.06 3.00
CA ALA A 55 2.47 8.40 2.29
C ALA A 55 3.57 7.37 2.56
N GLU A 56 3.71 6.95 3.82
CA GLU A 56 4.68 5.94 4.20
C GLU A 56 4.38 4.59 3.56
N LEU A 57 3.11 4.22 3.52
CA LEU A 57 2.68 2.98 2.89
C LEU A 57 3.03 2.97 1.42
N CYS A 58 2.74 4.06 0.71
CA CYS A 58 3.06 4.18 -0.71
C CYS A 58 4.57 4.13 -0.94
N ASN A 59 5.35 4.79 -0.11
CA ASN A 59 6.81 4.75 -0.22
C ASN A 59 7.35 3.36 0.02
N TYR A 60 6.79 2.63 0.98
CA TYR A 60 7.19 1.26 1.26
C TYR A 60 6.89 0.37 0.04
N ALA A 61 5.70 0.49 -0.51
CA ALA A 61 5.31 -0.29 -1.70
C ALA A 61 6.20 0.05 -2.89
N LEU A 62 6.56 1.32 -3.05
CA LEU A 62 7.46 1.74 -4.13
C LEU A 62 8.85 1.16 -3.95
N GLY A 63 9.36 1.16 -2.72
CA GLY A 63 10.66 0.56 -2.41
C GLY A 63 10.70 -0.92 -2.75
N LEU A 64 9.65 -1.66 -2.39
CA LEU A 64 9.55 -3.07 -2.73
C LEU A 64 9.48 -3.28 -4.25
N THR A 65 8.79 -2.40 -4.95
CA THR A 65 8.69 -2.46 -6.41
C THR A 65 10.06 -2.30 -7.06
N ILE A 66 10.85 -1.34 -6.56
CA ILE A 66 12.20 -1.08 -7.06
C ILE A 66 13.10 -2.29 -6.79
N GLU A 67 13.02 -2.88 -5.59
CA GLU A 67 13.81 -4.06 -5.26
C GLU A 67 13.48 -5.23 -6.17
N ARG A 68 12.21 -5.45 -6.46
CA ARG A 68 11.77 -6.53 -7.34
C ARG A 68 12.32 -6.35 -8.75
N ARG A 69 12.31 -5.12 -9.26
CA ARG A 69 12.83 -4.82 -10.60
C ARG A 69 14.35 -4.96 -10.66
N ALA A 70 15.04 -4.54 -9.62
CA ALA A 70 16.49 -4.63 -9.54
C ALA A 70 16.97 -6.05 -9.37
N GLY A 71 16.24 -6.85 -8.59
CA GLY A 71 16.63 -8.22 -8.28
C GLY A 71 16.16 -9.25 -9.28
N GLY A 72 15.30 -8.83 -10.17
CA GLY A 72 14.68 -9.76 -11.06
C GLY A 72 14.93 -9.64 -12.49
#